data_16ac6ceaa3f9f0f29bbd6ac5217f440e
#
_entry.id   16ac6ceaa3f9f0f29bbd6ac5217f440e
#
_cell.length_a   1.000
_cell.length_b   1.000
_cell.length_c   1.000
_cell.angle_alpha   90.00
_cell.angle_beta   90.00
_cell.angle_gamma   90.00
#
_symmetry.space_group_name_H-M   'P 1'
#
loop_
_entity.id
_entity.type
_entity.pdbx_description
1 polymer ?
#
loop_
_entity_poly.entity_id
_entity_poly.type
_entity_poly.pdbx_seq_one_letter_code
_entity_poly.pdbx_strand_id
1 'polypeptide(L)'
;EKIILKYQEKGVKLFLNEDKLQFSGPKGIIDDDARKELQAYKDDIITYLKSHKGQVVCDKTQRFLPFEMTDIQVAYVIGRNRTYQYGGIGCKIYAEYEFPKLDLEKLERAWENVVKNNDMLHAVIKNNKEQQILQDYEVPAIEKWKIEDISPDERKNKLNEIRDRLVMKQYKVGEWPLF
;
A
#
# COMPACT_ATOMS: atom_id res chain seq x y z
N GLU A 1 26.73 -8.34 -9.24
CA GLU A 1 25.66 -7.33 -9.42
C GLU A 1 25.17 -7.31 -10.87
N LYS A 2 26.01 -7.00 -11.88
CA LYS A 2 25.61 -6.88 -13.29
C LYS A 2 24.85 -8.10 -13.85
N ILE A 3 25.23 -9.31 -13.45
CA ILE A 3 24.58 -10.54 -13.94
C ILE A 3 23.17 -10.69 -13.32
N ILE A 4 22.99 -10.28 -12.07
CA ILE A 4 21.68 -10.31 -11.39
C ILE A 4 20.74 -9.32 -12.08
N LEU A 5 21.19 -8.09 -12.34
CA LEU A 5 20.41 -7.07 -13.05
C LEU A 5 20.03 -7.55 -14.48
N LYS A 6 20.99 -8.13 -15.22
CA LYS A 6 20.74 -8.71 -16.55
C LYS A 6 19.57 -9.69 -16.57
N TYR A 7 19.47 -10.56 -15.56
CA TYR A 7 18.39 -11.55 -15.49
C TYR A 7 17.10 -10.96 -14.92
N GLN A 8 17.19 -9.95 -14.02
CA GLN A 8 16.02 -9.21 -13.54
C GLN A 8 15.32 -8.45 -14.67
N GLU A 9 16.06 -7.80 -15.56
CA GLU A 9 15.51 -7.14 -16.76
C GLU A 9 14.76 -8.10 -17.69
N LYS A 10 15.14 -9.38 -17.68
CA LYS A 10 14.45 -10.46 -18.39
C LYS A 10 13.29 -11.09 -17.60
N GLY A 11 12.93 -10.52 -16.45
CA GLY A 11 11.87 -11.04 -15.59
C GLY A 11 12.25 -12.27 -14.78
N VAL A 12 13.55 -12.60 -14.66
CA VAL A 12 14.03 -13.72 -13.86
C VAL A 12 14.51 -13.21 -12.51
N LYS A 13 13.92 -13.72 -11.42
CA LYS A 13 14.33 -13.43 -10.06
C LYS A 13 15.27 -14.53 -9.54
N LEU A 14 16.47 -14.13 -9.15
CA LEU A 14 17.45 -15.00 -8.48
C LEU A 14 17.30 -14.84 -6.95
N PHE A 15 17.26 -15.93 -6.21
CA PHE A 15 17.12 -15.93 -4.75
C PHE A 15 17.81 -17.12 -4.10
N LEU A 16 18.00 -17.04 -2.78
CA LEU A 16 18.56 -18.15 -2.00
C LEU A 16 17.44 -18.89 -1.26
N ASN A 17 17.45 -20.21 -1.38
CA ASN A 17 16.64 -21.10 -0.58
C ASN A 17 17.59 -22.08 0.14
N GLU A 18 17.63 -22.04 1.46
CA GLU A 18 18.58 -22.85 2.27
C GLU A 18 20.02 -22.81 1.73
N ASP A 19 20.54 -21.59 1.48
CA ASP A 19 21.88 -21.35 0.90
C ASP A 19 22.10 -21.86 -0.54
N LYS A 20 21.08 -22.39 -1.20
CA LYS A 20 21.14 -22.80 -2.61
C LYS A 20 20.56 -21.70 -3.51
N LEU A 21 21.31 -21.37 -4.56
CA LEU A 21 20.83 -20.44 -5.58
C LEU A 21 19.66 -21.06 -6.35
N GLN A 22 18.55 -20.38 -6.36
CA GLN A 22 17.36 -20.71 -7.15
C GLN A 22 16.93 -19.52 -8.00
N PHE A 23 16.09 -19.81 -8.99
CA PHE A 23 15.50 -18.77 -9.85
C PHE A 23 14.01 -19.00 -10.08
N SER A 24 13.29 -17.93 -10.31
CA SER A 24 11.88 -17.92 -10.73
C SER A 24 11.73 -16.92 -11.86
N GLY A 25 10.97 -17.27 -12.90
CA GLY A 25 10.75 -16.42 -14.06
C GLY A 25 9.98 -17.12 -15.18
N PRO A 26 9.73 -16.42 -16.30
CA PRO A 26 9.01 -16.98 -17.43
C PRO A 26 9.73 -18.17 -18.04
N LYS A 27 8.96 -19.14 -18.54
CA LYS A 27 9.52 -20.34 -19.18
C LYS A 27 10.31 -19.96 -20.43
N GLY A 28 11.49 -20.59 -20.60
CA GLY A 28 12.32 -20.46 -21.81
C GLY A 28 13.37 -19.37 -21.76
N ILE A 29 13.42 -18.53 -20.73
CA ILE A 29 14.46 -17.49 -20.59
C ILE A 29 15.78 -18.06 -20.08
N ILE A 30 15.72 -19.11 -19.25
CA ILE A 30 16.91 -19.82 -18.77
C ILE A 30 17.16 -21.02 -19.69
N ASP A 31 17.87 -20.76 -20.78
CA ASP A 31 18.42 -21.77 -21.69
C ASP A 31 19.73 -22.38 -21.15
N ASP A 32 20.34 -23.26 -21.90
CA ASP A 32 21.57 -23.95 -21.48
C ASP A 32 22.77 -23.00 -21.35
N ASP A 33 22.82 -21.94 -22.14
CA ASP A 33 23.88 -20.94 -22.05
C ASP A 33 23.69 -20.03 -20.84
N ALA A 34 22.45 -19.63 -20.54
CA ALA A 34 22.10 -18.93 -19.33
C ALA A 34 22.43 -19.75 -18.07
N ARG A 35 22.18 -21.06 -18.10
CA ARG A 35 22.55 -21.97 -17.01
C ARG A 35 24.05 -22.03 -16.79
N LYS A 36 24.85 -22.16 -17.87
CA LYS A 36 26.31 -22.15 -17.80
C LYS A 36 26.83 -20.84 -17.23
N GLU A 37 26.27 -19.72 -17.70
CA GLU A 37 26.63 -18.39 -17.19
C GLU A 37 26.32 -18.26 -15.69
N LEU A 38 25.11 -18.61 -15.27
CA LEU A 38 24.71 -18.57 -13.86
C LEU A 38 25.56 -19.54 -13.00
N GLN A 39 25.94 -20.68 -13.55
CA GLN A 39 26.82 -21.64 -12.85
C GLN A 39 28.25 -21.10 -12.70
N ALA A 40 28.78 -20.41 -13.70
CA ALA A 40 30.12 -19.82 -13.66
C ALA A 40 30.24 -18.72 -12.59
N TYR A 41 29.17 -17.96 -12.35
CA TYR A 41 29.14 -16.88 -11.36
C TYR A 41 28.36 -17.25 -10.09
N LYS A 42 28.11 -18.52 -9.85
CA LYS A 42 27.26 -18.99 -8.75
C LYS A 42 27.70 -18.49 -7.39
N ASP A 43 28.97 -18.60 -7.07
CA ASP A 43 29.51 -18.25 -5.76
C ASP A 43 29.48 -16.72 -5.54
N ASP A 44 29.78 -15.96 -6.58
CA ASP A 44 29.67 -14.49 -6.55
C ASP A 44 28.22 -14.03 -6.37
N ILE A 45 27.26 -14.69 -7.04
CA ILE A 45 25.83 -14.42 -6.90
C ILE A 45 25.36 -14.75 -5.48
N ILE A 46 25.77 -15.90 -4.93
CA ILE A 46 25.42 -16.31 -3.57
C ILE A 46 25.98 -15.32 -2.56
N THR A 47 27.25 -14.92 -2.69
CA THR A 47 27.90 -13.93 -1.81
C THR A 47 27.18 -12.60 -1.88
N TYR A 48 26.84 -12.13 -3.08
CA TYR A 48 26.08 -10.90 -3.28
C TYR A 48 24.68 -10.97 -2.62
N LEU A 49 23.93 -12.05 -2.88
CA LEU A 49 22.60 -12.23 -2.31
C LEU A 49 22.63 -12.38 -0.77
N LYS A 50 23.67 -12.98 -0.21
CA LYS A 50 23.87 -13.06 1.25
C LYS A 50 24.15 -11.69 1.87
N SER A 51 25.05 -10.92 1.27
CA SER A 51 25.40 -9.58 1.75
C SER A 51 24.27 -8.56 1.57
N HIS A 52 23.35 -8.79 0.64
CA HIS A 52 22.20 -7.94 0.35
C HIS A 52 20.87 -8.54 0.82
N LYS A 53 20.90 -9.60 1.64
CA LYS A 53 19.69 -10.24 2.19
C LYS A 53 18.93 -9.24 3.06
N GLY A 54 17.76 -8.82 2.55
CA GLY A 54 16.91 -7.84 3.23
C GLY A 54 17.17 -6.37 2.88
N GLN A 55 18.11 -6.04 2.00
CA GLN A 55 18.20 -4.68 1.46
C GLN A 55 17.10 -4.45 0.44
N VAL A 56 16.17 -3.56 0.79
CA VAL A 56 15.19 -3.03 -0.17
C VAL A 56 15.91 -1.99 -1.04
N VAL A 57 16.07 -2.29 -2.32
CA VAL A 57 16.58 -1.31 -3.29
C VAL A 57 15.43 -0.37 -3.66
N CYS A 58 15.55 0.89 -3.25
CA CYS A 58 14.56 1.90 -3.58
C CYS A 58 14.86 2.47 -4.98
N ASP A 59 14.04 2.11 -5.96
CA ASP A 59 14.08 2.74 -7.28
C ASP A 59 13.09 3.92 -7.32
N LYS A 60 13.62 5.11 -7.14
CA LYS A 60 12.83 6.35 -7.14
C LYS A 60 12.18 6.65 -8.48
N THR A 61 12.67 6.10 -9.58
CA THR A 61 12.12 6.34 -10.93
C THR A 61 10.77 5.64 -11.11
N GLN A 62 10.54 4.57 -10.38
CA GLN A 62 9.29 3.78 -10.44
C GLN A 62 8.26 4.18 -9.39
N ARG A 63 8.57 5.14 -8.50
CA ARG A 63 7.74 5.52 -7.35
C ARG A 63 6.28 5.79 -7.70
N PHE A 64 6.03 6.42 -8.84
CA PHE A 64 4.69 6.85 -9.27
C PHE A 64 4.11 5.99 -10.39
N LEU A 65 4.77 4.90 -10.77
CA LEU A 65 4.22 3.93 -11.71
C LEU A 65 3.18 3.03 -10.99
N PRO A 66 2.20 2.49 -11.73
CA PRO A 66 1.32 1.47 -11.17
C PRO A 66 2.11 0.24 -10.70
N PHE A 67 1.71 -0.34 -9.59
CA PHE A 67 2.29 -1.54 -9.01
C PHE A 67 1.22 -2.47 -8.45
N GLU A 68 1.55 -3.74 -8.31
CA GLU A 68 0.60 -4.75 -7.85
C GLU A 68 0.22 -4.54 -6.38
N MET A 69 -1.06 -4.79 -6.09
CA MET A 69 -1.54 -4.91 -4.71
C MET A 69 -1.08 -6.25 -4.12
N THR A 70 -0.94 -6.29 -2.80
CA THR A 70 -0.76 -7.56 -2.09
C THR A 70 -2.04 -8.41 -2.19
N ASP A 71 -1.90 -9.74 -2.03
CA ASP A 71 -3.05 -10.67 -2.06
C ASP A 71 -4.15 -10.27 -1.07
N ILE A 72 -3.77 -9.76 0.10
CA ILE A 72 -4.72 -9.28 1.12
C ILE A 72 -5.46 -8.03 0.63
N GLN A 73 -4.77 -7.08 0.01
CA GLN A 73 -5.41 -5.89 -0.56
C GLN A 73 -6.37 -6.27 -1.68
N VAL A 74 -5.97 -7.19 -2.55
CA VAL A 74 -6.83 -7.74 -3.62
C VAL A 74 -8.08 -8.38 -3.02
N ALA A 75 -7.94 -9.20 -1.98
CA ALA A 75 -9.07 -9.83 -1.30
C ALA A 75 -10.06 -8.79 -0.73
N TYR A 76 -9.56 -7.72 -0.11
CA TYR A 76 -10.41 -6.64 0.41
C TYR A 76 -11.12 -5.85 -0.71
N VAL A 77 -10.48 -5.65 -1.85
CA VAL A 77 -11.11 -4.98 -3.01
C VAL A 77 -12.21 -5.86 -3.59
N ILE A 78 -11.95 -7.14 -3.78
CA ILE A 78 -12.92 -8.12 -4.28
C ILE A 78 -14.10 -8.26 -3.30
N GLY A 79 -13.84 -8.29 -1.98
CA GLY A 79 -14.85 -8.39 -0.93
C GLY A 79 -15.86 -7.23 -0.90
N ARG A 80 -15.57 -6.09 -1.55
CA ARG A 80 -16.53 -4.99 -1.73
C ARG A 80 -17.67 -5.33 -2.71
N ASN A 81 -17.51 -6.39 -3.50
CA ASN A 81 -18.50 -6.75 -4.51
C ASN A 81 -19.71 -7.41 -3.85
N ARG A 82 -20.90 -6.81 -4.05
CA ARG A 82 -22.19 -7.28 -3.50
C ARG A 82 -22.68 -8.60 -4.10
N THR A 83 -22.05 -9.10 -5.16
CA THR A 83 -22.41 -10.41 -5.73
C THR A 83 -21.97 -11.58 -4.86
N TYR A 84 -21.02 -11.38 -3.94
CA TYR A 84 -20.62 -12.40 -2.99
C TYR A 84 -21.53 -12.41 -1.76
N GLN A 85 -21.82 -13.59 -1.22
CA GLN A 85 -22.78 -13.82 -0.13
C GLN A 85 -22.52 -12.95 1.11
N TYR A 86 -21.26 -12.64 1.42
CA TYR A 86 -20.84 -11.76 2.53
C TYR A 86 -20.11 -10.52 2.03
N GLY A 87 -20.30 -10.18 0.75
CA GLY A 87 -19.67 -9.03 0.12
C GLY A 87 -20.44 -7.73 0.30
N GLY A 88 -19.90 -6.65 -0.23
CA GLY A 88 -20.54 -5.34 -0.28
C GLY A 88 -20.11 -4.39 0.83
N ILE A 89 -19.29 -4.84 1.80
CA ILE A 89 -18.72 -3.99 2.84
C ILE A 89 -17.21 -3.91 2.64
N GLY A 90 -16.69 -2.69 2.51
CA GLY A 90 -15.25 -2.45 2.45
C GLY A 90 -14.61 -2.67 3.82
N CYS A 91 -13.44 -3.33 3.86
CA CYS A 91 -12.63 -3.38 5.06
C CYS A 91 -12.13 -1.96 5.40
N LYS A 92 -12.40 -1.51 6.61
CA LYS A 92 -11.94 -0.23 7.14
C LYS A 92 -11.75 -0.29 8.64
N ILE A 93 -10.92 0.59 9.13
CA ILE A 93 -10.74 0.81 10.58
C ILE A 93 -11.42 2.13 10.91
N TYR A 94 -12.23 2.12 11.96
CA TYR A 94 -12.80 3.29 12.58
C TYR A 94 -12.36 3.35 14.04
N ALA A 95 -11.86 4.49 14.49
CA ALA A 95 -11.43 4.69 15.86
C ALA A 95 -11.86 6.07 16.35
N GLU A 96 -12.23 6.15 17.62
CA GLU A 96 -12.53 7.42 18.31
C GLU A 96 -11.54 7.61 19.43
N TYR A 97 -11.09 8.85 19.57
CA TYR A 97 -10.21 9.26 20.66
C TYR A 97 -10.78 10.51 21.33
N GLU A 98 -10.75 10.54 22.65
CA GLU A 98 -11.16 11.68 23.45
C GLU A 98 -9.93 12.34 24.08
N PHE A 99 -9.81 13.64 23.92
CA PHE A 99 -8.72 14.42 24.45
C PHE A 99 -9.27 15.56 25.31
N PRO A 100 -8.81 15.73 26.55
CA PRO A 100 -9.23 16.83 27.42
C PRO A 100 -8.93 18.22 26.84
N LYS A 101 -7.87 18.29 26.04
CA LYS A 101 -7.46 19.52 25.34
C LYS A 101 -6.75 19.12 24.04
N LEU A 102 -7.24 19.58 22.92
CA LEU A 102 -6.68 19.35 21.60
C LEU A 102 -6.34 20.67 20.91
N ASP A 103 -5.10 20.80 20.48
CA ASP A 103 -4.64 21.90 19.63
C ASP A 103 -4.91 21.53 18.17
N LEU A 104 -6.00 22.07 17.62
CA LEU A 104 -6.44 21.74 16.25
C LEU A 104 -5.44 22.17 15.19
N GLU A 105 -4.73 23.28 15.36
CA GLU A 105 -3.72 23.72 14.38
C GLU A 105 -2.52 22.79 14.35
N LYS A 106 -2.10 22.28 15.50
CA LYS A 106 -1.04 21.26 15.56
C LYS A 106 -1.49 19.94 14.96
N LEU A 107 -2.74 19.55 15.20
CA LEU A 107 -3.31 18.32 14.61
C LEU A 107 -3.35 18.44 13.09
N GLU A 108 -3.80 19.56 12.54
CA GLU A 108 -3.85 19.77 11.09
C GLU A 108 -2.46 19.71 10.45
N ARG A 109 -1.48 20.38 11.05
CA ARG A 109 -0.09 20.30 10.57
C ARG A 109 0.50 18.90 10.67
N ALA A 110 0.20 18.17 11.74
CA ALA A 110 0.63 16.80 11.91
C ALA A 110 -0.02 15.89 10.86
N TRP A 111 -1.32 16.07 10.59
CA TRP A 111 -2.06 15.35 9.56
C TRP A 111 -1.48 15.56 8.17
N GLU A 112 -1.25 16.82 7.76
CA GLU A 112 -0.58 17.13 6.51
C GLU A 112 0.77 16.45 6.38
N ASN A 113 1.59 16.50 7.44
CA ASN A 113 2.91 15.89 7.44
C ASN A 113 2.82 14.36 7.33
N VAL A 114 1.88 13.74 8.02
CA VAL A 114 1.66 12.28 7.93
C VAL A 114 1.26 11.89 6.52
N VAL A 115 0.30 12.58 5.91
CA VAL A 115 -0.12 12.27 4.53
C VAL A 115 1.03 12.50 3.56
N LYS A 116 1.71 13.65 3.61
CA LYS A 116 2.80 14.00 2.67
C LYS A 116 4.02 13.07 2.76
N ASN A 117 4.30 12.52 3.94
CA ASN A 117 5.48 11.67 4.15
C ASN A 117 5.20 10.16 4.07
N ASN A 118 3.96 9.75 3.78
CA ASN A 118 3.59 8.34 3.68
C ASN A 118 2.91 8.07 2.34
N ASP A 119 3.66 7.58 1.37
CA ASP A 119 3.20 7.33 0.00
C ASP A 119 1.88 6.54 -0.06
N MET A 120 1.72 5.53 0.79
CA MET A 120 0.51 4.71 0.81
C MET A 120 -0.76 5.48 1.25
N LEU A 121 -0.62 6.63 1.91
CA LEU A 121 -1.77 7.49 2.24
C LEU A 121 -2.27 8.30 1.03
N HIS A 122 -1.48 8.39 -0.04
CA HIS A 122 -1.94 8.94 -1.31
C HIS A 122 -1.91 7.93 -2.46
N ALA A 123 -2.04 6.64 -2.11
CA ALA A 123 -2.28 5.59 -3.08
C ALA A 123 -3.75 5.57 -3.54
N VAL A 124 -3.95 5.30 -4.82
CA VAL A 124 -5.26 5.06 -5.44
C VAL A 124 -5.32 3.65 -6.02
N ILE A 125 -6.44 2.98 -5.83
CA ILE A 125 -6.68 1.66 -6.43
C ILE A 125 -7.12 1.89 -7.88
N LYS A 126 -6.32 1.42 -8.85
CA LYS A 126 -6.60 1.61 -10.29
C LYS A 126 -7.59 0.59 -10.82
N ASN A 127 -7.48 -0.65 -10.35
CA ASN A 127 -8.33 -1.78 -10.73
C ASN A 127 -8.26 -2.86 -9.65
N ASN A 128 -8.74 -4.06 -9.92
CA ASN A 128 -8.77 -5.16 -8.94
C ASN A 128 -7.39 -5.77 -8.62
N LYS A 129 -6.30 -5.28 -9.23
CA LYS A 129 -4.95 -5.84 -9.05
C LYS A 129 -3.89 -4.79 -8.81
N GLU A 130 -4.09 -3.58 -9.28
CA GLU A 130 -3.07 -2.54 -9.31
C GLU A 130 -3.47 -1.31 -8.50
N GLN A 131 -2.48 -0.70 -7.92
CA GLN A 131 -2.55 0.57 -7.21
C GLN A 131 -1.42 1.49 -7.69
N GLN A 132 -1.56 2.77 -7.41
CA GLN A 132 -0.60 3.79 -7.84
C GLN A 132 -0.51 4.90 -6.81
N ILE A 133 0.70 5.39 -6.53
CA ILE A 133 0.92 6.57 -5.72
C ILE A 133 0.61 7.81 -6.57
N LEU A 134 -0.24 8.69 -6.06
CA LEU A 134 -0.54 9.97 -6.72
C LEU A 134 0.65 10.91 -6.56
N GLN A 135 1.04 11.55 -7.66
CA GLN A 135 2.05 12.59 -7.67
C GLN A 135 1.45 13.95 -7.30
N ASP A 136 0.29 14.22 -7.86
CA ASP A 136 -0.46 15.45 -7.64
C ASP A 136 -1.72 15.14 -6.84
N TYR A 137 -1.83 15.71 -5.65
CA TYR A 137 -2.97 15.55 -4.75
C TYR A 137 -3.04 16.75 -3.79
N GLU A 138 -4.23 17.01 -3.28
CA GLU A 138 -4.47 18.00 -2.24
C GLU A 138 -4.84 17.28 -0.93
N VAL A 139 -4.09 17.54 0.14
CA VAL A 139 -4.36 16.88 1.43
C VAL A 139 -5.75 17.28 1.91
N PRO A 140 -6.66 16.30 2.17
CA PRO A 140 -8.00 16.63 2.62
C PRO A 140 -7.98 17.28 3.99
N ALA A 141 -8.72 18.37 4.12
CA ALA A 141 -8.87 19.07 5.38
C ALA A 141 -9.60 18.19 6.42
N ILE A 142 -9.22 18.35 7.68
CA ILE A 142 -9.93 17.73 8.79
C ILE A 142 -11.30 18.39 8.93
N GLU A 143 -12.38 17.62 8.87
CA GLU A 143 -13.72 18.11 9.12
C GLU A 143 -13.89 18.45 10.61
N LYS A 144 -14.52 19.58 10.89
CA LYS A 144 -14.72 20.10 12.25
C LYS A 144 -16.19 20.36 12.52
N TRP A 145 -16.68 19.91 13.65
CA TRP A 145 -18.03 20.18 14.12
C TRP A 145 -17.96 20.81 15.52
N LYS A 146 -18.66 21.92 15.70
CA LYS A 146 -18.87 22.50 17.03
C LYS A 146 -20.10 21.87 17.64
N ILE A 147 -19.96 21.24 18.79
CA ILE A 147 -21.03 20.55 19.52
C ILE A 147 -21.06 20.96 21.01
N GLU A 148 -20.39 22.06 21.36
CA GLU A 148 -20.30 22.51 22.76
C GLU A 148 -21.55 23.26 23.20
N ASP A 149 -22.18 24.00 22.28
CA ASP A 149 -23.29 24.93 22.59
C ASP A 149 -24.68 24.30 22.38
N ILE A 150 -24.78 22.99 22.33
CA ILE A 150 -26.04 22.25 22.17
C ILE A 150 -26.34 21.41 23.39
N SER A 151 -27.62 21.04 23.54
CA SER A 151 -28.06 20.21 24.68
C SER A 151 -27.37 18.84 24.69
N PRO A 152 -27.29 18.16 25.84
CA PRO A 152 -26.68 16.80 25.91
C PRO A 152 -27.32 15.79 24.96
N ASP A 153 -28.63 15.84 24.78
CA ASP A 153 -29.35 14.92 23.89
C ASP A 153 -29.06 15.22 22.42
N GLU A 154 -29.05 16.51 22.02
CA GLU A 154 -28.67 16.93 20.68
C GLU A 154 -27.21 16.57 20.37
N ARG A 155 -26.29 16.75 21.33
CA ARG A 155 -24.89 16.34 21.21
C ARG A 155 -24.78 14.84 20.95
N LYS A 156 -25.48 14.02 21.72
CA LYS A 156 -25.51 12.56 21.55
C LYS A 156 -26.03 12.18 20.17
N ASN A 157 -27.11 12.80 19.72
CA ASN A 157 -27.71 12.52 18.43
C ASN A 157 -26.74 12.93 17.29
N LYS A 158 -26.09 14.10 17.39
CA LYS A 158 -25.13 14.56 16.41
C LYS A 158 -23.90 13.68 16.32
N LEU A 159 -23.37 13.24 17.46
CA LEU A 159 -22.26 12.27 17.50
C LEU A 159 -22.65 10.93 16.81
N ASN A 160 -23.84 10.42 17.09
CA ASN A 160 -24.31 9.19 16.46
C ASN A 160 -24.47 9.38 14.93
N GLU A 161 -25.02 10.49 14.47
CA GLU A 161 -25.10 10.83 13.03
C GLU A 161 -23.72 10.84 12.36
N ILE A 162 -22.74 11.47 12.99
CA ILE A 162 -21.36 11.53 12.48
C ILE A 162 -20.73 10.13 12.43
N ARG A 163 -20.89 9.34 13.51
CA ARG A 163 -20.42 7.96 13.60
C ARG A 163 -20.98 7.09 12.49
N ASP A 164 -22.31 7.09 12.35
CA ASP A 164 -22.99 6.30 11.32
C ASP A 164 -22.52 6.68 9.92
N ARG A 165 -22.39 7.97 9.63
CA ARG A 165 -21.88 8.47 8.36
C ARG A 165 -20.45 7.98 8.08
N LEU A 166 -19.55 8.08 9.06
CA LEU A 166 -18.15 7.68 8.91
C LEU A 166 -18.00 6.15 8.82
N VAL A 167 -18.72 5.42 9.65
CA VAL A 167 -18.72 3.95 9.64
C VAL A 167 -19.29 3.40 8.33
N MET A 168 -20.32 4.05 7.77
CA MET A 168 -20.96 3.59 6.53
C MET A 168 -20.31 4.17 5.25
N LYS A 169 -19.34 5.08 5.38
CA LYS A 169 -18.63 5.66 4.22
C LYS A 169 -17.98 4.54 3.40
N GLN A 170 -18.24 4.51 2.11
CA GLN A 170 -17.62 3.58 1.17
C GLN A 170 -16.66 4.32 0.25
N TYR A 171 -15.53 3.70 -0.02
CA TYR A 171 -14.51 4.22 -0.92
C TYR A 171 -14.58 3.45 -2.23
N LYS A 172 -14.59 4.14 -3.35
CA LYS A 172 -14.66 3.52 -4.68
C LYS A 172 -13.27 3.29 -5.25
N VAL A 173 -13.17 2.29 -6.14
CA VAL A 173 -11.98 2.08 -6.96
C VAL A 173 -11.79 3.31 -7.84
N GLY A 174 -10.56 3.80 -7.94
CA GLY A 174 -10.20 5.00 -8.70
C GLY A 174 -10.40 6.33 -7.97
N GLU A 175 -11.02 6.34 -6.78
CA GLU A 175 -11.17 7.55 -5.95
C GLU A 175 -10.06 7.64 -4.88
N TRP A 176 -9.73 8.86 -4.54
CA TRP A 176 -8.85 9.21 -3.42
C TRP A 176 -9.50 10.35 -2.62
N PRO A 177 -9.33 10.44 -1.30
CA PRO A 177 -8.57 9.58 -0.41
C PRO A 177 -9.30 8.27 -0.02
N LEU A 178 -8.54 7.28 0.44
CA LEU A 178 -9.06 5.99 0.95
C LEU A 178 -9.20 5.97 2.48
N PHE A 179 -9.27 7.14 3.13
CA PHE A 179 -9.37 7.32 4.57
C PHE A 179 -10.32 8.46 4.92
#